data_394e50ff85e3b679171e160a1a3a3b69
#
_entry.id   394e50ff85e3b679171e160a1a3a3b69
#
_cell.length_a   1.000
_cell.length_b   1.000
_cell.length_c   1.000
_cell.angle_alpha   90.00
_cell.angle_beta   90.00
_cell.angle_gamma   90.00
#
_symmetry.space_group_name_H-M   'P 1'
#
loop_
_entity.id
_entity.type
_entity.pdbx_description
1 polymer ?
#
loop_
_entity_poly.entity_id
_entity_poly.type
_entity_poly.pdbx_seq_one_letter_code
_entity_poly.pdbx_strand_id
1 'polypeptide(L)'
;MPVSRIIAEHYGSDLGVGSQCRVTRVTLQDGLDVVRWQGTYEQPVALPLHDDSERIHFSFTHLLKGKAYCSFRDGRRQRRHVIDEGAGSISFGRHRQGFYHQHGEIDNITVMIHPELLAKWELEIDPTLSSALACEQCFLGGHRSGEMSATAHLLCNAMEPEGDQRRSSLWLYGQSVTLVSLFLESRRNLGCTCRVSHIDRQRLLRARERLLADLGKAPSLSELARESGMSQPKLTRGFRLLFYNSVYGVFQQARMIQAHSRLLEGDESVMRVASDLGYANASHFATAFRKQFGFNPSVLKNGGRGNLAAG
;
A
#
# COMPACT_ATOMS: atom_id res chain seq x y z
N MET A 1 2.42 14.72 -3.75
CA MET A 1 3.52 14.85 -2.78
C MET A 1 3.98 13.45 -2.41
N PRO A 2 5.27 13.12 -2.42
CA PRO A 2 5.78 11.82 -1.99
C PRO A 2 5.55 11.62 -0.49
N VAL A 3 5.12 10.42 -0.08
CA VAL A 3 4.91 10.08 1.34
C VAL A 3 6.25 10.10 2.08
N SER A 4 7.33 9.64 1.45
CA SER A 4 8.69 9.71 2.00
C SER A 4 9.11 11.13 2.38
N ARG A 5 8.77 12.11 1.56
CA ARG A 5 9.06 13.51 1.80
C ARG A 5 8.22 14.11 2.94
N ILE A 6 6.93 13.78 3.00
CA ILE A 6 6.04 14.22 4.10
C ILE A 6 6.60 13.74 5.45
N ILE A 7 7.16 12.54 5.48
CA ILE A 7 7.67 11.91 6.69
C ILE A 7 9.06 12.43 7.06
N ALA A 8 9.92 12.74 6.07
CA ALA A 8 11.31 13.15 6.29
C ALA A 8 11.45 14.62 6.75
N GLU A 9 10.65 15.49 6.17
CA GLU A 9 10.59 16.89 6.53
C GLU A 9 9.57 17.00 7.67
N HIS A 10 9.96 17.40 8.88
CA HIS A 10 9.03 17.78 9.94
C HIS A 10 8.10 18.86 9.36
N TYR A 11 7.05 18.42 8.67
CA TYR A 11 6.18 19.28 7.91
C TYR A 11 5.32 20.11 8.88
N GLY A 12 5.84 21.28 9.22
CA GLY A 12 5.08 22.37 9.79
C GLY A 12 4.92 23.38 8.69
N SER A 13 4.06 23.16 7.69
CA SER A 13 3.90 24.09 6.59
C SER A 13 2.45 24.34 6.27
N ASP A 14 2.24 25.55 5.87
CA ASP A 14 1.04 26.11 5.33
C ASP A 14 0.59 25.31 4.08
N LEU A 15 -0.29 24.33 4.27
CA LEU A 15 -0.90 23.56 3.18
C LEU A 15 -2.05 24.34 2.51
N GLY A 16 -2.08 25.63 2.68
CA GLY A 16 -3.09 26.56 2.20
C GLY A 16 -3.61 27.50 3.30
N VAL A 17 -4.32 28.54 2.91
CA VAL A 17 -4.84 29.54 3.85
C VAL A 17 -5.72 28.86 4.91
N GLY A 18 -5.37 29.03 6.20
CA GLY A 18 -6.12 28.49 7.34
C GLY A 18 -5.86 27.01 7.64
N SER A 19 -4.78 26.40 7.13
CA SER A 19 -4.43 25.03 7.49
C SER A 19 -3.14 24.95 8.28
N GLN A 20 -3.18 24.23 9.40
CA GLN A 20 -2.01 23.89 10.21
C GLN A 20 -1.82 22.38 10.19
N CYS A 21 -0.62 21.93 9.86
CA CYS A 21 -0.28 20.52 9.85
C CYS A 21 1.07 20.32 10.51
N ARG A 22 1.15 19.32 11.40
CA ARG A 22 2.39 18.86 12.04
C ARG A 22 2.56 17.38 11.82
N VAL A 23 3.75 17.00 11.37
CA VAL A 23 4.14 15.59 11.26
C VAL A 23 5.34 15.36 12.18
N THR A 24 5.20 14.43 13.12
CA THR A 24 6.28 14.01 14.00
C THR A 24 6.66 12.59 13.69
N ARG A 25 7.93 12.31 13.41
CA ARG A 25 8.46 10.98 13.13
C ARG A 25 9.50 10.58 14.14
N VAL A 26 9.44 9.31 14.57
CA VAL A 26 10.49 8.66 15.35
C VAL A 26 10.86 7.36 14.64
N THR A 27 12.12 7.23 14.22
CA THR A 27 12.69 5.98 13.74
C THR A 27 13.08 5.13 14.93
N LEU A 28 12.47 3.96 15.07
CA LEU A 28 12.66 3.05 16.20
C LEU A 28 13.77 2.05 15.92
N GLN A 29 13.84 1.58 14.69
CA GLN A 29 14.92 0.78 14.12
C GLN A 29 14.87 0.88 12.60
N ASP A 30 15.86 0.30 11.92
CA ASP A 30 15.80 0.20 10.46
C ASP A 30 14.54 -0.55 10.01
N GLY A 31 13.77 0.07 9.12
CA GLY A 31 12.51 -0.47 8.62
C GLY A 31 11.29 -0.31 9.54
N LEU A 32 11.41 0.37 10.69
CA LEU A 32 10.29 0.63 11.60
C LEU A 32 10.27 2.10 12.07
N ASP A 33 9.23 2.81 11.68
CA ASP A 33 8.97 4.17 12.13
C ASP A 33 7.59 4.29 12.78
N VAL A 34 7.47 5.21 13.71
CA VAL A 34 6.19 5.72 14.19
C VAL A 34 6.05 7.18 13.78
N VAL A 35 4.88 7.50 13.23
CA VAL A 35 4.58 8.82 12.67
C VAL A 35 3.26 9.31 13.25
N ARG A 36 3.24 10.50 13.79
CA ARG A 36 2.02 11.19 14.19
C ARG A 36 1.72 12.31 13.21
N TRP A 37 0.50 12.36 12.74
CA TRP A 37 -0.03 13.40 11.89
C TRP A 37 -1.13 14.15 12.64
N GLN A 38 -0.91 15.44 12.88
CA GLN A 38 -1.89 16.35 13.45
C GLN A 38 -2.19 17.45 12.45
N GLY A 39 -3.44 17.80 12.27
CA GLY A 39 -3.80 18.87 11.34
C GLY A 39 -5.15 19.48 11.63
N THR A 40 -5.26 20.78 11.36
CA THR A 40 -6.51 21.55 11.37
C THR A 40 -6.67 22.21 10.01
N TYR A 41 -7.81 21.99 9.36
CA TYR A 41 -8.10 22.43 8.01
C TYR A 41 -9.46 23.13 7.99
N GLU A 42 -9.45 24.46 7.96
CA GLU A 42 -10.67 25.29 7.95
C GLU A 42 -11.43 25.13 6.64
N GLN A 43 -10.73 24.91 5.55
CA GLN A 43 -11.30 24.65 4.23
C GLN A 43 -11.00 23.23 3.76
N PRO A 44 -11.87 22.61 2.96
CA PRO A 44 -11.59 21.31 2.37
C PRO A 44 -10.33 21.33 1.52
N VAL A 45 -9.37 20.46 1.81
CA VAL A 45 -8.14 20.29 1.04
C VAL A 45 -8.11 18.96 0.32
N ALA A 46 -7.45 18.92 -0.83
CA ALA A 46 -7.19 17.71 -1.60
C ALA A 46 -5.68 17.66 -1.89
N LEU A 47 -4.96 16.85 -1.12
CA LEU A 47 -3.51 16.71 -1.22
C LEU A 47 -3.16 15.56 -2.15
N PRO A 48 -2.42 15.79 -3.24
CA PRO A 48 -1.96 14.69 -4.08
C PRO A 48 -0.97 13.81 -3.29
N LEU A 49 -1.24 12.50 -3.25
CA LEU A 49 -0.39 11.51 -2.60
C LEU A 49 0.31 10.64 -3.63
N HIS A 50 1.57 10.38 -3.37
CA HIS A 50 2.36 9.35 -4.02
C HIS A 50 3.02 8.52 -2.93
N ASP A 51 2.60 7.26 -2.78
CA ASP A 51 3.17 6.36 -1.77
C ASP A 51 4.43 5.70 -2.34
N ASP A 52 5.55 6.28 -1.97
CA ASP A 52 6.91 5.85 -2.31
C ASP A 52 7.66 5.28 -1.08
N SER A 53 6.93 5.05 0.01
CA SER A 53 7.53 4.64 1.29
C SER A 53 8.00 3.18 1.31
N GLU A 54 7.47 2.34 0.40
CA GLU A 54 7.67 0.88 0.38
C GLU A 54 7.34 0.19 1.71
N ARG A 55 6.53 0.84 2.55
CA ARG A 55 6.19 0.39 3.90
C ARG A 55 4.72 0.05 4.05
N ILE A 56 4.43 -0.88 4.93
CA ILE A 56 3.08 -1.17 5.39
C ILE A 56 2.73 -0.15 6.47
N HIS A 57 1.62 0.53 6.31
CA HIS A 57 1.13 1.53 7.23
C HIS A 57 0.00 0.95 8.09
N PHE A 58 0.21 0.90 9.39
CA PHE A 58 -0.79 0.58 10.41
C PHE A 58 -1.23 1.89 11.05
N SER A 59 -2.31 2.47 10.54
CA SER A 59 -2.76 3.82 10.92
C SER A 59 -3.98 3.74 11.82
N PHE A 60 -4.01 4.54 12.88
CA PHE A 60 -5.15 4.69 13.76
C PHE A 60 -5.50 6.16 13.93
N THR A 61 -6.76 6.51 13.64
CA THR A 61 -7.26 7.88 13.76
C THR A 61 -7.83 8.08 15.17
N HIS A 62 -7.08 8.79 15.99
CA HIS A 62 -7.44 9.07 17.37
C HIS A 62 -8.52 10.14 17.50
N LEU A 63 -8.40 11.21 16.70
CA LEU A 63 -9.35 12.32 16.64
C LEU A 63 -9.68 12.63 15.18
N LEU A 64 -10.96 12.83 14.91
CA LEU A 64 -11.43 13.36 13.63
C LEU A 64 -12.69 14.21 13.83
N LYS A 65 -12.54 15.54 13.81
CA LYS A 65 -13.67 16.46 13.73
C LYS A 65 -13.81 16.94 12.30
N GLY A 66 -14.75 16.39 11.56
CA GLY A 66 -14.97 16.72 10.15
C GLY A 66 -14.97 15.50 9.25
N LYS A 67 -14.30 15.56 8.10
CA LYS A 67 -14.28 14.48 7.10
C LYS A 67 -12.88 14.25 6.56
N ALA A 68 -12.47 12.99 6.52
CA ALA A 68 -11.22 12.57 5.90
C ALA A 68 -11.43 11.33 5.04
N TYR A 69 -10.76 11.26 3.90
CA TYR A 69 -10.73 10.05 3.07
C TYR A 69 -9.55 10.06 2.12
N CYS A 70 -9.07 8.88 1.79
CA CYS A 70 -8.13 8.68 0.70
C CYS A 70 -8.88 8.25 -0.57
N SER A 71 -8.44 8.73 -1.72
CA SER A 71 -8.94 8.25 -3.00
C SER A 71 -7.75 7.81 -3.86
N PHE A 72 -7.71 6.52 -4.18
CA PHE A 72 -6.63 5.95 -4.99
C PHE A 72 -7.16 5.52 -6.35
N ARG A 73 -6.32 5.67 -7.38
CA ARG A 73 -6.64 5.23 -8.73
C ARG A 73 -6.38 3.74 -8.85
N ASP A 74 -7.42 2.96 -9.16
CA ASP A 74 -7.37 1.53 -9.45
C ASP A 74 -7.82 1.32 -10.90
N GLY A 75 -6.87 1.32 -11.82
CA GLY A 75 -7.14 1.31 -13.25
C GLY A 75 -7.96 2.54 -13.71
N ARG A 76 -9.18 2.29 -14.22
CA ARG A 76 -10.11 3.36 -14.64
C ARG A 76 -11.03 3.85 -13.52
N ARG A 77 -10.99 3.23 -12.34
CA ARG A 77 -11.88 3.58 -11.21
C ARG A 77 -11.08 4.27 -10.11
N GLN A 78 -11.66 5.30 -9.54
CA GLN A 78 -11.18 5.92 -8.32
C GLN A 78 -11.91 5.27 -7.14
N ARG A 79 -11.15 4.66 -6.21
CA ARG A 79 -11.70 4.10 -4.98
C ARG A 79 -11.53 5.09 -3.86
N ARG A 80 -12.61 5.32 -3.14
CA ARG A 80 -12.64 6.15 -1.95
C ARG A 80 -12.60 5.28 -0.70
N HIS A 81 -11.68 5.57 0.20
CA HIS A 81 -11.52 4.93 1.49
C HIS A 81 -11.76 5.97 2.59
N VAL A 82 -12.88 5.85 3.27
CA VAL A 82 -13.26 6.76 4.35
C VAL A 82 -12.36 6.50 5.56
N ILE A 83 -11.93 7.56 6.20
CA ILE A 83 -11.19 7.55 7.46
C ILE A 83 -12.21 7.95 8.53
N ASP A 84 -12.33 7.12 9.57
CA ASP A 84 -13.26 7.35 10.67
C ASP A 84 -12.50 7.53 11.99
N GLU A 85 -13.05 8.34 12.87
CA GLU A 85 -12.56 8.48 14.24
C GLU A 85 -12.67 7.18 15.01
N GLY A 86 -11.69 6.89 15.86
CA GLY A 86 -11.60 5.66 16.65
C GLY A 86 -11.47 4.40 15.79
N ALA A 87 -11.03 4.54 14.54
CA ALA A 87 -10.83 3.42 13.64
C ALA A 87 -9.43 3.38 13.08
N GLY A 88 -8.97 2.17 12.83
CA GLY A 88 -7.70 1.90 12.20
C GLY A 88 -7.81 1.38 10.78
N SER A 89 -6.73 1.49 10.05
CA SER A 89 -6.57 0.95 8.71
C SER A 89 -5.17 0.39 8.51
N ILE A 90 -5.08 -0.66 7.68
CA ILE A 90 -3.81 -1.18 7.17
C ILE A 90 -3.74 -0.79 5.70
N SER A 91 -2.67 -0.11 5.29
CA SER A 91 -2.47 0.23 3.90
C SER A 91 -1.06 -0.09 3.43
N PHE A 92 -0.96 -0.56 2.20
CA PHE A 92 0.30 -0.83 1.52
C PHE A 92 0.12 -0.64 0.01
N GLY A 93 1.09 -0.01 -0.64
CA GLY A 93 1.04 0.14 -2.08
C GLY A 93 2.29 0.81 -2.62
N ARG A 94 3.14 0.04 -3.32
CA ARG A 94 4.30 0.60 -4.01
C ARG A 94 3.84 1.54 -5.12
N HIS A 95 4.36 2.76 -5.12
CA HIS A 95 4.09 3.80 -6.12
C HIS A 95 2.60 4.13 -6.33
N ARG A 96 1.78 3.88 -5.30
CA ARG A 96 0.35 4.17 -5.36
C ARG A 96 0.12 5.68 -5.39
N GLN A 97 -0.67 6.13 -6.38
CA GLN A 97 -1.03 7.53 -6.55
C GLN A 97 -2.50 7.78 -6.24
N GLY A 98 -2.77 8.92 -5.64
CA GLY A 98 -4.12 9.30 -5.27
C GLY A 98 -4.20 10.67 -4.65
N PHE A 99 -5.26 10.90 -3.89
CA PHE A 99 -5.48 12.13 -3.15
C PHE A 99 -5.90 11.80 -1.72
N TYR A 100 -5.38 12.56 -0.80
CA TYR A 100 -5.88 12.66 0.55
C TYR A 100 -6.77 13.89 0.67
N HIS A 101 -7.99 13.68 1.12
CA HIS A 101 -8.97 14.74 1.31
C HIS A 101 -9.23 14.91 2.81
N GLN A 102 -9.18 16.14 3.27
CA GLN A 102 -9.34 16.49 4.68
C GLN A 102 -10.14 17.80 4.82
N HIS A 103 -10.99 17.85 5.85
CA HIS A 103 -11.63 19.04 6.36
C HIS A 103 -11.87 18.86 7.86
N GLY A 104 -11.59 19.91 8.65
CA GLY A 104 -11.66 19.89 10.11
C GLY A 104 -10.35 19.39 10.76
N GLU A 105 -10.45 18.88 11.98
CA GLU A 105 -9.29 18.46 12.78
C GLU A 105 -9.01 16.97 12.61
N ILE A 106 -7.75 16.59 12.60
CA ILE A 106 -7.30 15.19 12.66
C ILE A 106 -6.11 15.03 13.58
N ASP A 107 -6.08 13.91 14.31
CA ASP A 107 -4.92 13.37 15.02
C ASP A 107 -4.83 11.87 14.71
N ASN A 108 -3.78 11.48 14.02
CA ASN A 108 -3.59 10.12 13.53
C ASN A 108 -2.18 9.65 13.90
N ILE A 109 -2.10 8.41 14.36
CA ILE A 109 -0.84 7.70 14.60
C ILE A 109 -0.67 6.58 13.58
N THR A 110 0.52 6.45 13.00
CA THR A 110 0.83 5.44 12.02
C THR A 110 2.13 4.75 12.38
N VAL A 111 2.11 3.43 12.50
CA VAL A 111 3.30 2.60 12.54
C VAL A 111 3.60 2.11 11.12
N MET A 112 4.79 2.44 10.63
CA MET A 112 5.22 2.12 9.27
C MET A 112 6.31 1.06 9.32
N ILE A 113 6.08 -0.07 8.67
CA ILE A 113 6.96 -1.24 8.74
C ILE A 113 7.36 -1.69 7.34
N HIS A 114 8.65 -1.91 7.13
CA HIS A 114 9.13 -2.56 5.91
C HIS A 114 8.64 -4.02 5.86
N PRO A 115 8.12 -4.50 4.71
CA PRO A 115 7.59 -5.87 4.59
C PRO A 115 8.56 -6.96 5.04
N GLU A 116 9.87 -6.79 4.76
CA GLU A 116 10.89 -7.74 5.18
C GLU A 116 11.07 -7.82 6.70
N LEU A 117 10.92 -6.69 7.40
CA LEU A 117 10.97 -6.67 8.85
C LEU A 117 9.75 -7.38 9.46
N LEU A 118 8.56 -7.14 8.90
CA LEU A 118 7.35 -7.82 9.34
C LEU A 118 7.45 -9.33 9.10
N ALA A 119 8.05 -9.75 7.99
CA ALA A 119 8.28 -11.16 7.68
C ALA A 119 9.25 -11.83 8.69
N LYS A 120 10.28 -11.12 9.17
CA LYS A 120 11.23 -11.63 10.19
C LYS A 120 10.59 -11.89 11.55
N TRP A 121 9.43 -11.31 11.83
CA TRP A 121 8.73 -11.56 13.10
C TRP A 121 8.01 -12.91 13.13
N GLU A 122 8.10 -13.71 12.06
CA GLU A 122 7.52 -15.06 11.93
C GLU A 122 6.03 -15.12 12.36
N LEU A 123 5.32 -14.02 12.16
CA LEU A 123 3.92 -13.91 12.54
C LEU A 123 3.07 -14.77 11.60
N GLU A 124 2.13 -15.51 12.16
CA GLU A 124 1.02 -16.07 11.38
C GLU A 124 0.12 -14.94 10.88
N ILE A 125 0.52 -14.32 9.77
CA ILE A 125 -0.24 -13.26 9.13
C ILE A 125 -1.50 -13.86 8.51
N ASP A 126 -2.66 -13.25 8.79
CA ASP A 126 -3.92 -13.62 8.14
C ASP A 126 -3.71 -13.72 6.62
N PRO A 127 -4.12 -14.85 5.99
CA PRO A 127 -3.95 -15.04 4.55
C PRO A 127 -4.56 -13.93 3.70
N THR A 128 -5.56 -13.14 4.20
CA THR A 128 -6.13 -11.98 3.50
C THR A 128 -5.14 -10.84 3.47
N LEU A 129 -4.52 -10.55 4.60
CA LEU A 129 -3.49 -9.53 4.68
C LEU A 129 -2.26 -9.94 3.87
N SER A 130 -1.81 -11.20 4.00
CA SER A 130 -0.71 -11.74 3.20
C SER A 130 -0.96 -11.61 1.70
N SER A 131 -2.18 -11.93 1.24
CA SER A 131 -2.57 -11.76 -0.17
C SER A 131 -2.66 -10.30 -0.58
N ALA A 132 -3.16 -9.43 0.30
CA ALA A 132 -3.25 -8.00 0.03
C ALA A 132 -1.86 -7.35 -0.06
N LEU A 133 -0.94 -7.75 0.80
CA LEU A 133 0.47 -7.32 0.75
C LEU A 133 1.16 -7.82 -0.52
N ALA A 134 0.93 -9.07 -0.90
CA ALA A 134 1.46 -9.63 -2.15
C ALA A 134 0.92 -8.95 -3.42
N CYS A 135 -0.27 -8.34 -3.37
CA CYS A 135 -0.83 -7.56 -4.48
C CYS A 135 -0.28 -6.13 -4.55
N GLU A 136 0.56 -5.72 -3.59
CA GLU A 136 1.15 -4.37 -3.49
C GLU A 136 0.12 -3.22 -3.57
N GLN A 137 -1.15 -3.51 -3.30
CA GLN A 137 -2.25 -2.53 -3.27
C GLN A 137 -3.27 -2.97 -2.22
N CYS A 138 -3.04 -2.52 -0.99
CA CYS A 138 -3.88 -2.86 0.15
C CYS A 138 -4.42 -1.58 0.79
N PHE A 139 -5.73 -1.56 1.05
CA PHE A 139 -6.33 -0.66 2.02
C PHE A 139 -7.44 -1.42 2.74
N LEU A 140 -7.22 -1.67 4.02
CA LEU A 140 -8.11 -2.44 4.86
C LEU A 140 -8.49 -1.57 6.07
N GLY A 141 -9.63 -0.92 6.00
CA GLY A 141 -10.12 -0.01 7.05
C GLY A 141 -11.15 -0.66 7.99
N GLY A 142 -11.54 0.12 8.99
CA GLY A 142 -12.63 -0.25 9.91
C GLY A 142 -12.21 -1.12 11.10
N HIS A 143 -10.90 -1.22 11.37
CA HIS A 143 -10.40 -1.89 12.58
C HIS A 143 -10.75 -1.06 13.81
N ARG A 144 -11.41 -1.68 14.79
CA ARG A 144 -11.82 -1.01 16.04
C ARG A 144 -11.61 -1.94 17.23
N SER A 145 -10.92 -1.47 18.26
CA SER A 145 -10.90 -2.07 19.58
C SER A 145 -10.55 -1.02 20.63
N GLY A 146 -10.98 -1.26 21.88
CA GLY A 146 -10.60 -0.38 23.00
C GLY A 146 -9.10 -0.39 23.26
N GLU A 147 -8.44 -1.52 23.07
CA GLU A 147 -7.01 -1.71 23.25
C GLU A 147 -6.21 -0.94 22.18
N MET A 148 -6.64 -0.99 20.90
CA MET A 148 -6.04 -0.15 19.85
C MET A 148 -6.16 1.33 20.19
N SER A 149 -7.34 1.78 20.63
CA SER A 149 -7.57 3.18 21.00
C SER A 149 -6.68 3.61 22.16
N ALA A 150 -6.58 2.77 23.21
CA ALA A 150 -5.71 3.04 24.35
C ALA A 150 -4.22 3.10 23.95
N THR A 151 -3.76 2.12 23.17
CA THR A 151 -2.35 2.08 22.70
C THR A 151 -2.03 3.27 21.79
N ALA A 152 -2.92 3.62 20.87
CA ALA A 152 -2.77 4.78 20.00
C ALA A 152 -2.71 6.09 20.82
N HIS A 153 -3.59 6.23 21.81
CA HIS A 153 -3.56 7.39 22.72
C HIS A 153 -2.25 7.51 23.49
N LEU A 154 -1.72 6.40 24.00
CA LEU A 154 -0.43 6.36 24.69
C LEU A 154 0.72 6.80 23.75
N LEU A 155 0.73 6.34 22.51
CA LEU A 155 1.71 6.74 21.49
C LEU A 155 1.59 8.22 21.14
N CYS A 156 0.36 8.73 20.93
CA CYS A 156 0.12 10.15 20.66
C CYS A 156 0.66 11.03 21.80
N ASN A 157 0.35 10.70 23.05
CA ASN A 157 0.83 11.47 24.20
C ASN A 157 2.35 11.44 24.34
N ALA A 158 2.99 10.29 24.09
CA ALA A 158 4.44 10.16 24.17
C ALA A 158 5.19 10.91 23.04
N MET A 159 4.50 11.25 21.96
CA MET A 159 5.04 11.99 20.81
C MET A 159 4.65 13.48 20.85
N GLU A 160 4.11 13.98 21.95
CA GLU A 160 3.83 15.40 22.15
C GLU A 160 5.15 16.17 22.35
N PRO A 161 5.46 17.18 21.51
CA PRO A 161 6.76 17.89 21.56
C PRO A 161 7.01 18.65 22.88
N GLU A 162 5.95 19.14 23.50
CA GLU A 162 5.98 19.94 24.73
C GLU A 162 5.65 19.11 25.98
N GLY A 163 5.45 17.80 25.81
CA GLY A 163 5.09 16.91 26.92
C GLY A 163 6.27 16.63 27.85
N ASP A 164 6.03 16.78 29.16
CA ASP A 164 6.99 16.46 30.23
C ASP A 164 7.37 14.96 30.32
N GLN A 165 6.76 14.11 29.48
CA GLN A 165 6.89 12.65 29.48
C GLN A 165 7.58 12.11 28.22
N ARG A 166 8.81 12.52 27.96
CA ARG A 166 9.60 11.83 26.91
C ARG A 166 9.81 10.37 27.31
N ARG A 167 9.20 9.48 26.55
CA ARG A 167 9.36 8.03 26.71
C ARG A 167 10.65 7.56 26.01
N SER A 168 11.24 6.48 26.53
CA SER A 168 12.40 5.86 25.88
C SER A 168 12.03 5.27 24.51
N SER A 169 13.01 5.18 23.62
CA SER A 169 12.82 4.51 22.32
C SER A 169 12.35 3.07 22.45
N LEU A 170 12.78 2.35 23.50
CA LEU A 170 12.32 0.99 23.79
C LEU A 170 10.84 0.95 24.15
N TRP A 171 10.35 1.93 24.92
CA TRP A 171 8.93 2.02 25.24
C TRP A 171 8.08 2.29 23.98
N LEU A 172 8.50 3.28 23.16
CA LEU A 172 7.85 3.58 21.88
C LEU A 172 7.84 2.36 20.95
N TYR A 173 8.96 1.64 20.89
CA TYR A 173 9.06 0.39 20.14
C TYR A 173 8.02 -0.63 20.63
N GLY A 174 7.96 -0.91 21.93
CA GLY A 174 7.01 -1.86 22.52
C GLY A 174 5.55 -1.49 22.21
N GLN A 175 5.18 -0.21 22.38
CA GLN A 175 3.82 0.25 22.08
C GLN A 175 3.50 0.17 20.58
N SER A 176 4.48 0.48 19.71
CA SER A 176 4.30 0.37 18.25
C SER A 176 4.07 -1.08 17.81
N VAL A 177 4.85 -2.03 18.34
CA VAL A 177 4.67 -3.46 18.07
C VAL A 177 3.33 -3.95 18.62
N THR A 178 2.94 -3.50 19.82
CA THR A 178 1.62 -3.80 20.40
C THR A 178 0.50 -3.31 19.49
N LEU A 179 0.57 -2.08 18.98
CA LEU A 179 -0.45 -1.56 18.07
C LEU A 179 -0.55 -2.41 16.80
N VAL A 180 0.57 -2.81 16.22
CA VAL A 180 0.60 -3.71 15.04
C VAL A 180 -0.02 -5.07 15.36
N SER A 181 0.32 -5.68 16.51
CA SER A 181 -0.27 -6.95 16.95
C SER A 181 -1.78 -6.87 17.06
N LEU A 182 -2.30 -5.80 17.67
CA LEU A 182 -3.74 -5.56 17.80
C LEU A 182 -4.43 -5.43 16.43
N PHE A 183 -3.79 -4.81 15.45
CA PHE A 183 -4.29 -4.78 14.07
C PHE A 183 -4.36 -6.19 13.46
N LEU A 184 -3.34 -6.98 13.65
CA LEU A 184 -3.28 -8.34 13.13
C LEU A 184 -4.31 -9.26 13.80
N GLU A 185 -4.53 -9.09 15.11
CA GLU A 185 -5.52 -9.86 15.88
C GLU A 185 -6.95 -9.44 15.58
N SER A 186 -7.22 -8.15 15.42
CA SER A 186 -8.57 -7.66 15.13
C SER A 186 -9.16 -8.27 13.86
N ARG A 187 -8.33 -8.67 12.92
CA ARG A 187 -8.74 -9.38 11.71
C ARG A 187 -9.06 -10.85 11.93
N ARG A 188 -8.37 -11.51 12.85
CA ARG A 188 -8.69 -12.88 13.23
C ARG A 188 -10.11 -12.96 13.85
N ASN A 189 -10.51 -11.93 14.57
CA ASN A 189 -11.82 -11.85 15.26
C ASN A 189 -12.96 -11.35 14.37
N LEU A 190 -12.68 -10.54 13.36
CA LEU A 190 -13.64 -10.19 12.32
C LEU A 190 -13.71 -11.41 11.39
N GLY A 191 -14.50 -12.41 11.78
CA GLY A 191 -14.82 -13.53 10.91
C GLY A 191 -15.04 -12.98 9.52
N CYS A 192 -14.19 -13.40 8.59
CA CYS A 192 -14.04 -12.84 7.26
C CYS A 192 -15.40 -12.59 6.63
N THR A 193 -15.86 -11.34 6.59
CA THR A 193 -17.01 -10.92 5.79
C THR A 193 -16.70 -10.96 4.30
N CYS A 194 -15.54 -11.50 3.93
CA CYS A 194 -15.24 -11.90 2.58
C CYS A 194 -16.30 -12.87 2.10
N ARG A 195 -17.13 -12.45 1.18
CA ARG A 195 -18.11 -13.28 0.47
C ARG A 195 -17.47 -14.43 -0.33
N VAL A 196 -16.20 -14.72 -0.09
CA VAL A 196 -15.43 -15.81 -0.70
C VAL A 196 -15.14 -16.83 0.38
N SER A 197 -15.64 -18.06 0.20
CA SER A 197 -15.39 -19.17 1.14
C SER A 197 -13.89 -19.49 1.22
N HIS A 198 -13.46 -20.08 2.34
CA HIS A 198 -12.05 -20.49 2.53
C HIS A 198 -11.56 -21.40 1.38
N ILE A 199 -12.41 -22.33 0.92
CA ILE A 199 -12.11 -23.24 -0.20
C ILE A 199 -11.94 -22.44 -1.49
N ASP A 200 -12.87 -21.53 -1.77
CA ASP A 200 -12.78 -20.70 -2.98
C ASP A 200 -11.59 -19.77 -2.96
N ARG A 201 -11.22 -19.30 -1.80
CA ARG A 201 -10.03 -18.49 -1.61
C ARG A 201 -8.74 -19.24 -1.93
N GLN A 202 -8.59 -20.46 -1.43
CA GLN A 202 -7.45 -21.31 -1.79
C GLN A 202 -7.40 -21.59 -3.31
N ARG A 203 -8.56 -21.82 -3.91
CA ARG A 203 -8.67 -22.00 -5.37
C ARG A 203 -8.25 -20.73 -6.14
N LEU A 204 -8.66 -19.56 -5.67
CA LEU A 204 -8.28 -18.28 -6.28
C LEU A 204 -6.78 -17.98 -6.14
N LEU A 205 -6.18 -18.31 -5.01
CA LEU A 205 -4.73 -18.18 -4.80
C LEU A 205 -3.96 -19.08 -5.77
N ARG A 206 -4.34 -20.36 -5.89
CA ARG A 206 -3.74 -21.29 -6.88
C ARG A 206 -3.95 -20.79 -8.32
N ALA A 207 -5.14 -20.27 -8.63
CA ALA A 207 -5.40 -19.68 -9.94
C ALA A 207 -4.48 -18.49 -10.22
N ARG A 208 -4.21 -17.64 -9.23
CA ARG A 208 -3.26 -16.53 -9.36
C ARG A 208 -1.83 -17.03 -9.58
N GLU A 209 -1.37 -18.00 -8.81
CA GLU A 209 -0.05 -18.62 -8.98
C GLU A 209 0.10 -19.18 -10.39
N ARG A 210 -0.90 -19.93 -10.85
CA ARG A 210 -0.92 -20.48 -12.23
C ARG A 210 -0.92 -19.41 -13.30
N LEU A 211 -1.68 -18.32 -13.09
CA LEU A 211 -1.74 -17.16 -13.99
C LEU A 211 -0.38 -16.47 -14.13
N LEU A 212 0.37 -16.38 -13.03
CA LEU A 212 1.64 -15.66 -12.95
C LEU A 212 2.87 -16.56 -13.21
N ALA A 213 2.69 -17.86 -13.38
CA ALA A 213 3.77 -18.82 -13.62
C ALA A 213 4.53 -18.56 -14.93
N ASP A 214 3.84 -18.01 -15.93
CA ASP A 214 4.46 -17.61 -17.20
C ASP A 214 3.90 -16.24 -17.63
N LEU A 215 4.70 -15.21 -17.46
CA LEU A 215 4.32 -13.84 -17.82
C LEU A 215 4.42 -13.55 -19.33
N GLY A 216 5.01 -14.44 -20.10
CA GLY A 216 5.01 -14.36 -21.58
C GLY A 216 3.69 -14.80 -22.18
N LYS A 217 3.01 -15.77 -21.55
CA LYS A 217 1.79 -16.40 -22.11
C LYS A 217 0.75 -16.67 -21.02
N ALA A 218 -0.29 -15.83 -20.97
CA ALA A 218 -1.41 -16.04 -20.06
C ALA A 218 -2.22 -17.28 -20.47
N PRO A 219 -2.65 -18.13 -19.51
CA PRO A 219 -3.70 -19.10 -19.76
C PRO A 219 -5.02 -18.38 -20.10
N SER A 220 -5.86 -19.00 -20.91
CA SER A 220 -7.22 -18.48 -21.14
C SER A 220 -8.04 -18.50 -19.85
N LEU A 221 -9.07 -17.67 -19.79
CA LEU A 221 -9.97 -17.61 -18.63
C LEU A 221 -10.66 -18.97 -18.39
N SER A 222 -10.96 -19.71 -19.45
CA SER A 222 -11.55 -21.04 -19.40
C SER A 222 -10.61 -22.10 -18.83
N GLU A 223 -9.36 -22.08 -19.27
CA GLU A 223 -8.31 -22.98 -18.73
C GLU A 223 -8.08 -22.70 -17.26
N LEU A 224 -7.89 -21.43 -16.89
CA LEU A 224 -7.65 -21.03 -15.50
C LEU A 224 -8.82 -21.42 -14.59
N ALA A 225 -10.06 -21.23 -15.04
CA ALA A 225 -11.27 -21.62 -14.32
C ALA A 225 -11.34 -23.13 -14.11
N ARG A 226 -11.10 -23.92 -15.16
CA ARG A 226 -11.08 -25.38 -15.11
C ARG A 226 -10.00 -25.90 -14.16
N GLU A 227 -8.77 -25.40 -14.27
CA GLU A 227 -7.64 -25.83 -13.44
C GLU A 227 -7.84 -25.48 -11.95
N SER A 228 -8.53 -24.39 -11.67
CA SER A 228 -8.86 -23.98 -10.28
C SER A 228 -10.14 -24.63 -9.74
N GLY A 229 -10.85 -25.44 -10.54
CA GLY A 229 -12.12 -26.04 -10.13
C GLY A 229 -13.22 -25.03 -9.87
N MET A 230 -13.27 -23.95 -10.64
CA MET A 230 -14.24 -22.86 -10.53
C MET A 230 -14.93 -22.58 -11.86
N SER A 231 -16.16 -22.05 -11.84
CA SER A 231 -16.76 -21.48 -13.04
C SER A 231 -16.11 -20.12 -13.38
N GLN A 232 -16.07 -19.74 -14.65
CA GLN A 232 -15.50 -18.46 -15.09
C GLN A 232 -16.11 -17.23 -14.37
N PRO A 233 -17.47 -17.15 -14.19
CA PRO A 233 -18.06 -16.05 -13.44
C PRO A 233 -17.58 -16.01 -11.99
N LYS A 234 -17.46 -17.18 -11.33
CA LYS A 234 -17.01 -17.29 -9.96
C LYS A 234 -15.53 -16.89 -9.82
N LEU A 235 -14.68 -17.33 -10.76
CA LEU A 235 -13.28 -16.94 -10.85
C LEU A 235 -13.13 -15.41 -11.04
N THR A 236 -13.81 -14.84 -12.03
CA THR A 236 -13.76 -13.41 -12.33
C THR A 236 -14.24 -12.55 -11.16
N ARG A 237 -15.35 -12.95 -10.52
CA ARG A 237 -15.86 -12.28 -9.32
C ARG A 237 -14.88 -12.44 -8.15
N GLY A 238 -14.32 -13.62 -7.97
CA GLY A 238 -13.35 -13.93 -6.92
C GLY A 238 -12.06 -13.10 -7.06
N PHE A 239 -11.53 -12.96 -8.28
CA PHE A 239 -10.38 -12.10 -8.54
C PHE A 239 -10.66 -10.63 -8.18
N ARG A 240 -11.84 -10.12 -8.55
CA ARG A 240 -12.23 -8.75 -8.16
C ARG A 240 -12.38 -8.56 -6.66
N LEU A 241 -12.87 -9.59 -5.95
CA LEU A 241 -13.07 -9.54 -4.50
C LEU A 241 -11.77 -9.72 -3.72
N LEU A 242 -10.90 -10.65 -4.17
CA LEU A 242 -9.71 -11.04 -3.43
C LEU A 242 -8.48 -10.21 -3.83
N PHE A 243 -8.34 -9.92 -5.13
CA PHE A 243 -7.17 -9.21 -5.68
C PHE A 243 -7.52 -7.79 -6.15
N TYR A 244 -8.76 -7.33 -5.94
CA TYR A 244 -9.25 -6.01 -6.31
C TYR A 244 -9.03 -5.63 -7.78
N ASN A 245 -8.78 -6.63 -8.64
CA ASN A 245 -8.53 -6.45 -10.06
C ASN A 245 -9.19 -7.56 -10.88
N SER A 246 -9.31 -7.35 -12.20
CA SER A 246 -9.69 -8.43 -13.11
C SER A 246 -8.55 -9.46 -13.24
N VAL A 247 -8.84 -10.68 -13.70
CA VAL A 247 -7.82 -11.70 -13.98
C VAL A 247 -6.74 -11.15 -14.91
N TYR A 248 -7.15 -10.50 -16.00
CA TYR A 248 -6.21 -9.85 -16.93
C TYR A 248 -5.46 -8.68 -16.28
N GLY A 249 -6.11 -7.90 -15.42
CA GLY A 249 -5.49 -6.79 -14.72
C GLY A 249 -4.38 -7.22 -13.77
N VAL A 250 -4.58 -8.32 -13.03
CA VAL A 250 -3.54 -8.93 -12.18
C VAL A 250 -2.35 -9.38 -13.03
N PHE A 251 -2.60 -10.06 -14.14
CA PHE A 251 -1.56 -10.51 -15.05
C PHE A 251 -0.77 -9.35 -15.66
N GLN A 252 -1.48 -8.34 -16.15
CA GLN A 252 -0.88 -7.15 -16.75
C GLN A 252 -0.01 -6.37 -15.76
N GLN A 253 -0.47 -6.24 -14.53
CA GLN A 253 0.29 -5.59 -13.46
C GLN A 253 1.60 -6.32 -13.18
N ALA A 254 1.55 -7.65 -13.03
CA ALA A 254 2.74 -8.47 -12.79
C ALA A 254 3.75 -8.37 -13.94
N ARG A 255 3.28 -8.37 -15.21
CA ARG A 255 4.15 -8.16 -16.38
C ARG A 255 4.89 -6.84 -16.31
N MET A 256 4.20 -5.77 -15.94
CA MET A 256 4.80 -4.44 -15.87
C MET A 256 5.80 -4.32 -14.71
N ILE A 257 5.52 -4.93 -13.57
CA ILE A 257 6.46 -5.00 -12.45
C ILE A 257 7.73 -5.75 -12.85
N GLN A 258 7.58 -6.93 -13.48
CA GLN A 258 8.72 -7.71 -14.00
C GLN A 258 9.53 -6.90 -15.03
N ALA A 259 8.84 -6.19 -15.95
CA ALA A 259 9.48 -5.34 -16.93
C ALA A 259 10.30 -4.23 -16.28
N HIS A 260 9.73 -3.58 -15.28
CA HIS A 260 10.39 -2.50 -14.55
C HIS A 260 11.67 -2.99 -13.86
N SER A 261 11.61 -4.14 -13.17
CA SER A 261 12.76 -4.75 -12.50
C SER A 261 13.89 -5.04 -13.49
N ARG A 262 13.58 -5.76 -14.58
CA ARG A 262 14.56 -6.14 -15.62
C ARG A 262 15.20 -4.93 -16.31
N LEU A 263 14.44 -3.86 -16.55
CA LEU A 263 14.95 -2.64 -17.16
C LEU A 263 15.81 -1.81 -16.21
N LEU A 264 15.57 -1.87 -14.90
CA LEU A 264 16.41 -1.25 -13.88
C LEU A 264 17.78 -1.94 -13.76
N GLU A 265 17.84 -3.27 -13.91
CA GLU A 265 19.09 -4.04 -13.93
C GLU A 265 19.98 -3.67 -15.12
N GLY A 266 19.44 -3.05 -16.15
CA GLY A 266 20.19 -2.36 -17.22
C GLY A 266 20.73 -3.23 -18.36
N ASP A 267 20.75 -4.56 -18.21
CA ASP A 267 21.43 -5.49 -19.13
C ASP A 267 20.61 -5.80 -20.39
N GLU A 268 19.31 -5.54 -20.37
CA GLU A 268 18.41 -5.93 -21.44
C GLU A 268 17.83 -4.76 -22.24
N SER A 269 17.55 -5.00 -23.52
CA SER A 269 16.87 -3.99 -24.35
C SER A 269 15.37 -3.96 -24.06
N VAL A 270 14.75 -2.78 -24.17
CA VAL A 270 13.29 -2.62 -24.04
C VAL A 270 12.53 -3.57 -24.96
N MET A 271 13.04 -3.79 -26.17
CA MET A 271 12.44 -4.69 -27.17
C MET A 271 12.47 -6.15 -26.71
N ARG A 272 13.62 -6.59 -26.15
CA ARG A 272 13.78 -7.95 -25.62
C ARG A 272 12.83 -8.20 -24.44
N VAL A 273 12.83 -7.30 -23.47
CA VAL A 273 11.93 -7.40 -22.30
C VAL A 273 10.46 -7.43 -22.75
N ALA A 274 10.06 -6.59 -23.71
CA ALA A 274 8.72 -6.60 -24.26
C ALA A 274 8.36 -7.94 -24.91
N SER A 275 9.27 -8.48 -25.74
CA SER A 275 9.08 -9.77 -26.43
C SER A 275 8.94 -10.93 -25.43
N ASP A 276 9.84 -11.03 -24.45
CA ASP A 276 9.82 -12.10 -23.44
C ASP A 276 8.55 -12.07 -22.59
N LEU A 277 8.04 -10.87 -22.33
CA LEU A 277 6.76 -10.69 -21.65
C LEU A 277 5.54 -10.83 -22.60
N GLY A 278 5.73 -11.36 -23.81
CA GLY A 278 4.64 -11.72 -24.73
C GLY A 278 3.98 -10.51 -25.41
N TYR A 279 4.66 -9.39 -25.56
CA TYR A 279 4.19 -8.28 -26.38
C TYR A 279 4.69 -8.43 -27.81
N ALA A 280 3.75 -8.61 -28.73
CA ALA A 280 4.08 -8.65 -30.17
C ALA A 280 4.55 -7.29 -30.72
N ASN A 281 4.26 -6.19 -29.99
CA ASN A 281 4.57 -4.83 -30.44
C ASN A 281 5.10 -3.99 -29.27
N ALA A 282 6.31 -3.45 -29.44
CA ALA A 282 6.97 -2.61 -28.44
C ALA A 282 6.18 -1.32 -28.12
N SER A 283 5.38 -0.79 -29.06
CA SER A 283 4.55 0.39 -28.81
C SER A 283 3.40 0.08 -27.83
N HIS A 284 2.80 -1.08 -27.93
CA HIS A 284 1.77 -1.54 -26.97
C HIS A 284 2.39 -1.76 -25.58
N PHE A 285 3.60 -2.31 -25.52
CA PHE A 285 4.36 -2.44 -24.29
C PHE A 285 4.64 -1.08 -23.66
N ALA A 286 5.20 -0.14 -24.44
CA ALA A 286 5.53 1.20 -23.93
C ALA A 286 4.29 1.95 -23.43
N THR A 287 3.15 1.80 -24.12
CA THR A 287 1.87 2.38 -23.68
C THR A 287 1.40 1.78 -22.37
N ALA A 288 1.48 0.46 -22.22
CA ALA A 288 1.10 -0.23 -20.99
C ALA A 288 2.03 0.13 -19.82
N PHE A 289 3.34 0.20 -20.08
CA PHE A 289 4.36 0.58 -19.12
C PHE A 289 4.16 2.03 -18.64
N ARG A 290 4.00 2.98 -19.58
CA ARG A 290 3.74 4.39 -19.25
C ARG A 290 2.44 4.56 -18.48
N LYS A 291 1.41 3.75 -18.78
CA LYS A 291 0.15 3.79 -18.05
C LYS A 291 0.30 3.38 -16.59
N GLN A 292 1.20 2.44 -16.29
CA GLN A 292 1.42 1.96 -14.93
C GLN A 292 2.38 2.82 -14.13
N PHE A 293 3.47 3.28 -14.74
CA PHE A 293 4.56 3.97 -14.05
C PHE A 293 4.62 5.48 -14.30
N GLY A 294 3.87 6.00 -15.27
CA GLY A 294 3.83 7.44 -15.59
C GLY A 294 4.92 7.91 -16.57
N PHE A 295 5.93 7.09 -16.90
CA PHE A 295 7.03 7.40 -17.79
C PHE A 295 7.30 6.26 -18.80
N ASN A 296 8.07 6.55 -19.85
CA ASN A 296 8.40 5.57 -20.88
C ASN A 296 9.49 4.60 -20.40
N PRO A 297 9.48 3.32 -20.83
CA PRO A 297 10.48 2.33 -20.40
C PRO A 297 11.91 2.69 -20.80
N SER A 298 12.11 3.50 -21.84
CA SER A 298 13.42 3.99 -22.28
C SER A 298 14.12 4.90 -21.27
N VAL A 299 13.38 5.53 -20.36
CA VAL A 299 13.94 6.41 -19.33
C VAL A 299 14.83 5.62 -18.36
N LEU A 300 14.45 4.39 -18.02
CA LEU A 300 15.23 3.53 -17.13
C LEU A 300 16.58 3.14 -17.74
N LYS A 301 16.65 3.01 -19.07
CA LYS A 301 17.87 2.62 -19.77
C LYS A 301 18.89 3.76 -19.91
N ASN A 302 18.44 5.00 -19.96
CA ASN A 302 19.29 6.18 -20.09
C ASN A 302 19.90 6.62 -18.75
N GLY A 303 19.29 6.29 -17.62
CA GLY A 303 19.81 6.57 -16.28
C GLY A 303 21.02 5.72 -15.89
N GLY A 304 21.16 4.51 -16.45
CA GLY A 304 22.31 3.61 -16.18
C GLY A 304 23.59 3.96 -16.97
N ARG A 305 23.50 4.77 -18.04
CA ARG A 305 24.67 5.15 -18.86
C ARG A 305 25.28 6.50 -18.49
N GLY A 306 24.67 7.26 -17.60
CA GLY A 306 25.15 8.61 -17.22
C GLY A 306 26.24 8.67 -16.17
N ASN A 307 26.61 7.56 -15.50
CA ASN A 307 27.55 7.57 -14.38
C ASN A 307 28.91 6.89 -14.62
N LEU A 308 29.25 6.55 -15.86
CA LEU A 308 30.56 5.94 -16.20
C LEU A 308 31.41 6.77 -17.16
N ALA A 309 31.11 8.07 -17.35
CA ALA A 309 31.93 8.95 -18.18
C ALA A 309 32.13 10.32 -17.50
N ALA A 310 32.66 10.33 -16.28
CA ALA A 310 33.34 11.50 -15.70
C ALA A 310 34.17 11.01 -14.49
N GLY A 311 35.43 10.68 -14.77
CA GLY A 311 36.41 10.36 -13.74
C GLY A 311 37.73 10.07 -14.40
#